data_a7580dee8da7779ec39a75faa6c02f6b
#
_entry.id   a7580dee8da7779ec39a75faa6c02f6b
#
_cell.length_a   1.000
_cell.length_b   1.000
_cell.length_c   1.000
_cell.angle_alpha   90.00
_cell.angle_beta   90.00
_cell.angle_gamma   90.00
#
_symmetry.space_group_name_H-M   'P 1'
#
loop_
_entity.id
_entity.type
_entity.pdbx_description
1 polymer ?
#
loop_
_entity_poly.entity_id
_entity_poly.type
_entity_poly.pdbx_seq_one_letter_code
_entity_poly.pdbx_strand_id
1 'polypeptide(L)'
;VTSVYYQQLQKLKVTPLPEIGSLALFSLAADLIPGSAGISGESVTDGVKRLQGKLKSLLAARLVKLTLNATSARLSVAAAMETVDGGQLVAESFTVRGAKSGSFSQNRGVRGLTSNAQKIKQGTQVQFLVQNNELVPLYITVLLISVDGTLCVLSPLLGRGDNSPVTPGEKIQIPDPNRGERYKFKVEGETGIAEVLVITTTTPLTKAVELLQVLAAERGDSLRGTPVDLTQPDEAIFSLLDDLDEGSRGSGTNSLPGVRQIDTRQMAAMSITFEVVGM
;
A
#
# COMPACT_ATOMS: atom_id res chain seq x y z
N VAL A 1 11.96 -15.68 -21.19
CA VAL A 1 11.93 -14.56 -22.16
C VAL A 1 12.33 -15.07 -23.53
N THR A 2 11.42 -15.06 -24.48
CA THR A 2 11.69 -15.45 -25.88
C THR A 2 12.32 -14.29 -26.64
N SER A 3 12.95 -14.59 -27.78
CA SER A 3 13.51 -13.56 -28.66
C SER A 3 12.46 -12.57 -29.17
N VAL A 4 11.26 -13.04 -29.45
CA VAL A 4 10.13 -12.18 -29.87
C VAL A 4 9.73 -11.22 -28.75
N TYR A 5 9.64 -11.72 -27.52
CA TYR A 5 9.26 -10.90 -26.36
C TYR A 5 10.36 -9.89 -26.02
N TYR A 6 11.63 -10.30 -26.12
CA TYR A 6 12.77 -9.40 -25.95
C TYR A 6 12.70 -8.18 -26.90
N GLN A 7 12.35 -8.40 -28.19
CA GLN A 7 12.18 -7.30 -29.15
C GLN A 7 11.02 -6.37 -28.75
N GLN A 8 9.94 -6.89 -28.17
CA GLN A 8 8.83 -6.07 -27.67
C GLN A 8 9.28 -5.20 -26.51
N LEU A 9 9.98 -5.78 -25.51
CA LEU A 9 10.52 -5.03 -24.36
C LEU A 9 11.51 -3.94 -24.80
N GLN A 10 12.33 -4.22 -25.81
CA GLN A 10 13.24 -3.23 -26.38
C GLN A 10 12.49 -2.05 -27.03
N LYS A 11 11.41 -2.32 -27.77
CA LYS A 11 10.56 -1.28 -28.35
C LYS A 11 9.87 -0.43 -27.27
N LEU A 12 9.50 -1.03 -26.15
CA LEU A 12 8.88 -0.37 -24.99
C LEU A 12 9.93 0.35 -24.12
N LYS A 13 11.22 0.28 -24.49
CA LYS A 13 12.34 0.90 -23.75
C LYS A 13 12.43 0.45 -22.29
N VAL A 14 12.06 -0.80 -22.01
CA VAL A 14 12.22 -1.38 -20.68
C VAL A 14 13.71 -1.47 -20.32
N THR A 15 14.08 -1.02 -19.14
CA THR A 15 15.46 -1.05 -18.64
C THR A 15 15.48 -1.51 -17.18
N PRO A 16 16.36 -2.47 -16.81
CA PRO A 16 17.22 -3.26 -17.68
C PRO A 16 16.44 -4.28 -18.52
N LEU A 17 16.92 -4.56 -19.72
CA LEU A 17 16.36 -5.63 -20.57
C LEU A 17 16.74 -6.99 -19.99
N PRO A 18 15.79 -7.94 -19.86
CA PRO A 18 16.09 -9.30 -19.43
C PRO A 18 16.84 -10.09 -20.49
N GLU A 19 17.63 -11.07 -20.09
CA GLU A 19 18.33 -11.95 -21.03
C GLU A 19 17.35 -12.86 -21.80
N ILE A 20 17.64 -13.11 -23.08
CA ILE A 20 16.89 -14.11 -23.86
C ILE A 20 17.16 -15.50 -23.24
N GLY A 21 16.11 -16.29 -23.03
CA GLY A 21 16.20 -17.60 -22.36
C GLY A 21 16.08 -17.52 -20.83
N SER A 22 15.99 -16.32 -20.24
CA SER A 22 15.75 -16.18 -18.81
C SER A 22 14.29 -16.46 -18.44
N LEU A 23 14.06 -16.85 -17.18
CA LEU A 23 12.73 -16.93 -16.57
C LEU A 23 12.37 -15.58 -15.94
N ALA A 24 11.11 -15.15 -16.12
CA ALA A 24 10.60 -13.90 -15.57
C ALA A 24 9.10 -14.01 -15.29
N LEU A 25 8.57 -13.12 -14.44
CA LEU A 25 7.13 -12.97 -14.20
C LEU A 25 6.55 -11.88 -15.09
N PHE A 26 5.33 -12.11 -15.53
CA PHE A 26 4.58 -11.18 -16.35
C PHE A 26 3.18 -10.96 -15.78
N SER A 27 2.66 -9.75 -15.94
CA SER A 27 1.27 -9.45 -15.66
C SER A 27 0.34 -10.16 -16.64
N LEU A 28 -0.97 -10.16 -16.39
CA LEU A 28 -1.97 -10.66 -17.34
C LEU A 28 -2.00 -9.84 -18.65
N ALA A 29 -1.53 -8.60 -18.61
CA ALA A 29 -1.37 -7.74 -19.79
C ALA A 29 -0.03 -7.99 -20.52
N ALA A 30 0.73 -9.00 -20.10
CA ALA A 30 2.04 -9.36 -20.61
C ALA A 30 3.13 -8.31 -20.34
N ASP A 31 2.97 -7.45 -19.33
CA ASP A 31 4.03 -6.55 -18.89
C ASP A 31 5.01 -7.29 -17.98
N LEU A 32 6.30 -7.05 -18.19
CA LEU A 32 7.34 -7.61 -17.34
C LEU A 32 7.21 -7.03 -15.92
N ILE A 33 7.16 -7.92 -14.91
CA ILE A 33 7.22 -7.49 -13.52
C ILE A 33 8.68 -7.12 -13.20
N PRO A 34 8.96 -5.88 -12.80
CA PRO A 34 10.30 -5.41 -12.51
C PRO A 34 11.04 -6.29 -11.48
N GLY A 35 12.33 -6.50 -11.68
CA GLY A 35 13.16 -7.32 -10.78
C GLY A 35 12.83 -8.83 -10.78
N SER A 36 11.97 -9.31 -11.70
CA SER A 36 11.60 -10.74 -11.77
C SER A 36 12.46 -11.55 -12.75
N ALA A 37 13.16 -10.91 -13.66
CA ALA A 37 13.97 -11.60 -14.65
C ALA A 37 15.23 -12.25 -14.03
N GLY A 38 15.49 -13.50 -14.38
CA GLY A 38 16.71 -14.24 -14.04
C GLY A 38 17.76 -14.21 -15.14
N ILE A 39 18.71 -15.11 -15.01
CA ILE A 39 19.78 -15.31 -16.02
C ILE A 39 19.34 -16.32 -17.08
N SER A 40 19.98 -16.25 -18.24
CA SER A 40 19.76 -17.23 -19.30
C SER A 40 20.22 -18.62 -18.88
N GLY A 41 19.43 -19.64 -19.20
CA GLY A 41 19.73 -21.04 -18.86
C GLY A 41 19.44 -21.44 -17.40
N GLU A 42 18.87 -20.54 -16.60
CA GLU A 42 18.41 -20.87 -15.25
C GLU A 42 17.39 -22.05 -15.31
N SER A 43 17.55 -23.05 -14.43
CA SER A 43 16.57 -24.13 -14.35
C SER A 43 15.23 -23.59 -13.81
N VAL A 44 14.11 -24.24 -14.19
CA VAL A 44 12.78 -23.85 -13.67
C VAL A 44 12.76 -23.93 -12.15
N THR A 45 13.39 -24.93 -11.55
CA THR A 45 13.45 -25.11 -10.10
C THR A 45 14.18 -23.94 -9.42
N ASP A 46 15.31 -23.51 -9.96
CA ASP A 46 16.08 -22.41 -9.40
C ASP A 46 15.35 -21.08 -9.62
N GLY A 47 14.73 -20.87 -10.78
CA GLY A 47 13.91 -19.72 -11.08
C GLY A 47 12.73 -19.61 -10.11
N VAL A 48 12.01 -20.68 -9.80
CA VAL A 48 10.92 -20.70 -8.82
C VAL A 48 11.45 -20.37 -7.44
N LYS A 49 12.57 -20.94 -7.00
CA LYS A 49 13.19 -20.61 -5.70
C LYS A 49 13.55 -19.12 -5.60
N ARG A 50 14.20 -18.59 -6.62
CA ARG A 50 14.56 -17.17 -6.70
C ARG A 50 13.33 -16.26 -6.65
N LEU A 51 12.26 -16.65 -7.32
CA LEU A 51 11.02 -15.86 -7.41
C LEU A 51 10.09 -16.04 -6.21
N GLN A 52 10.37 -16.97 -5.29
CA GLN A 52 9.48 -17.29 -4.17
C GLN A 52 9.12 -16.06 -3.33
N GLY A 53 10.09 -15.22 -2.95
CA GLY A 53 9.83 -13.99 -2.21
C GLY A 53 8.96 -13.00 -2.99
N LYS A 54 9.24 -12.84 -4.28
CA LYS A 54 8.45 -11.97 -5.16
C LYS A 54 7.00 -12.47 -5.31
N LEU A 55 6.81 -13.77 -5.49
CA LEU A 55 5.48 -14.38 -5.57
C LEU A 55 4.68 -14.20 -4.28
N LYS A 56 5.32 -14.36 -3.12
CA LYS A 56 4.72 -14.09 -1.81
C LYS A 56 4.29 -12.63 -1.68
N SER A 57 5.14 -11.70 -2.09
CA SER A 57 4.85 -10.25 -2.08
C SER A 57 3.65 -9.91 -2.97
N LEU A 58 3.62 -10.44 -4.18
CA LEU A 58 2.50 -10.26 -5.11
C LEU A 58 1.20 -10.86 -4.57
N LEU A 59 1.27 -12.03 -3.92
CA LEU A 59 0.11 -12.64 -3.27
C LEU A 59 -0.39 -11.76 -2.13
N ALA A 60 0.50 -11.29 -1.26
CA ALA A 60 0.16 -10.41 -0.16
C ALA A 60 -0.49 -9.11 -0.65
N ALA A 61 0.09 -8.46 -1.65
CA ALA A 61 -0.48 -7.27 -2.27
C ALA A 61 -1.90 -7.53 -2.81
N ARG A 62 -2.12 -8.69 -3.44
CA ARG A 62 -3.45 -9.08 -3.92
C ARG A 62 -4.44 -9.31 -2.79
N LEU A 63 -4.03 -9.99 -1.71
CA LEU A 63 -4.88 -10.25 -0.55
C LEU A 63 -5.29 -8.94 0.15
N VAL A 64 -4.36 -8.02 0.35
CA VAL A 64 -4.69 -6.70 0.92
C VAL A 64 -5.66 -5.94 0.03
N LYS A 65 -5.50 -5.99 -1.27
CA LYS A 65 -6.44 -5.35 -2.22
C LYS A 65 -7.87 -5.90 -2.10
N LEU A 66 -8.06 -7.14 -1.65
CA LEU A 66 -9.40 -7.67 -1.40
C LEU A 66 -10.11 -6.98 -0.23
N THR A 67 -9.39 -6.27 0.64
CA THR A 67 -9.98 -5.49 1.73
C THR A 67 -10.53 -4.15 1.26
N LEU A 68 -10.22 -3.69 0.04
CA LEU A 68 -10.71 -2.43 -0.51
C LEU A 68 -12.24 -2.39 -0.55
N ASN A 69 -12.81 -1.43 0.15
CA ASN A 69 -14.26 -1.32 0.32
C ASN A 69 -14.76 0.14 0.32
N ALA A 70 -14.02 1.08 -0.26
CA ALA A 70 -14.35 2.51 -0.24
C ALA A 70 -15.79 2.81 -0.66
N THR A 71 -16.35 2.03 -1.60
CA THR A 71 -17.73 2.19 -2.10
C THR A 71 -18.78 1.59 -1.17
N SER A 72 -18.43 0.61 -0.35
CA SER A 72 -19.35 -0.10 0.57
C SER A 72 -19.07 0.21 2.04
N ALA A 73 -17.96 0.86 2.37
CA ALA A 73 -17.62 1.25 3.73
C ALA A 73 -18.65 2.19 4.32
N ARG A 74 -18.98 1.95 5.57
CA ARG A 74 -19.89 2.82 6.34
C ARG A 74 -19.16 3.90 7.11
N LEU A 75 -17.85 3.81 7.26
CA LEU A 75 -17.02 4.85 7.85
C LEU A 75 -16.85 6.02 6.87
N SER A 76 -16.86 7.23 7.41
CA SER A 76 -16.64 8.49 6.67
C SER A 76 -15.19 8.92 6.80
N VAL A 77 -14.38 8.62 5.80
CA VAL A 77 -12.94 8.88 5.78
C VAL A 77 -12.54 9.48 4.44
N ALA A 78 -11.58 10.38 4.48
CA ALA A 78 -10.91 10.91 3.29
C ALA A 78 -9.40 10.79 3.44
N ALA A 79 -8.70 10.49 2.36
CA ALA A 79 -7.25 10.41 2.30
C ALA A 79 -6.73 11.14 1.06
N ALA A 80 -5.58 11.77 1.18
CA ALA A 80 -4.92 12.45 0.07
C ALA A 80 -3.42 12.21 0.11
N MET A 81 -2.79 12.28 -1.05
CA MET A 81 -1.36 12.31 -1.24
C MET A 81 -0.96 13.67 -1.79
N GLU A 82 -0.01 14.31 -1.16
CA GLU A 82 0.49 15.64 -1.53
C GLU A 82 2.01 15.63 -1.67
N THR A 83 2.55 16.55 -2.48
CA THR A 83 3.99 16.82 -2.46
C THR A 83 4.32 17.64 -1.22
N VAL A 84 5.48 17.35 -0.59
CA VAL A 84 5.96 18.15 0.56
C VAL A 84 6.31 19.58 0.11
N ASP A 85 6.98 19.70 -1.04
CA ASP A 85 7.35 20.97 -1.62
C ASP A 85 6.15 21.59 -2.33
N GLY A 86 5.56 22.63 -1.73
CA GLY A 86 4.45 23.39 -2.30
C GLY A 86 3.04 22.83 -2.03
N GLY A 87 2.88 21.70 -1.31
CA GLY A 87 1.57 21.17 -0.92
C GLY A 87 0.66 20.86 -2.12
N GLN A 88 1.24 20.46 -3.27
CA GLN A 88 0.44 20.12 -4.45
C GLN A 88 -0.26 18.79 -4.23
N LEU A 89 -1.60 18.80 -4.32
CA LEU A 89 -2.40 17.59 -4.29
C LEU A 89 -2.06 16.70 -5.50
N VAL A 90 -1.59 15.49 -5.21
CA VAL A 90 -1.27 14.48 -6.20
C VAL A 90 -2.51 13.65 -6.52
N ALA A 91 -3.13 13.09 -5.50
CA ALA A 91 -4.34 12.29 -5.64
C ALA A 91 -5.10 12.26 -4.31
N GLU A 92 -6.40 12.02 -4.39
CA GLU A 92 -7.26 11.84 -3.23
C GLU A 92 -8.14 10.61 -3.39
N SER A 93 -8.51 10.02 -2.28
CA SER A 93 -9.47 8.92 -2.20
C SER A 93 -10.36 9.13 -0.97
N PHE A 94 -11.62 8.72 -1.08
CA PHE A 94 -12.57 8.86 0.01
C PHE A 94 -13.60 7.74 -0.03
N THR A 95 -14.16 7.44 1.12
CA THR A 95 -15.35 6.59 1.19
C THR A 95 -16.56 7.35 0.69
N VAL A 96 -17.61 6.66 0.24
CA VAL A 96 -18.86 7.31 -0.25
C VAL A 96 -19.45 8.26 0.81
N ARG A 97 -19.32 7.92 2.10
CA ARG A 97 -19.76 8.83 3.19
C ARG A 97 -18.77 9.98 3.40
N GLY A 98 -17.47 9.73 3.22
CA GLY A 98 -16.42 10.74 3.33
C GLY A 98 -16.53 11.84 2.28
N ALA A 99 -17.01 11.51 1.10
CA ALA A 99 -17.23 12.48 0.01
C ALA A 99 -18.19 13.63 0.38
N LYS A 100 -19.10 13.39 1.33
CA LYS A 100 -20.07 14.41 1.78
C LYS A 100 -19.48 15.41 2.79
N SER A 101 -18.34 15.08 3.39
CA SER A 101 -17.72 15.90 4.46
C SER A 101 -16.71 16.93 3.97
N GLY A 102 -16.49 17.01 2.67
CA GLY A 102 -15.52 17.90 2.01
C GLY A 102 -14.29 17.15 1.50
N SER A 103 -13.86 17.51 0.32
CA SER A 103 -12.60 17.03 -0.25
C SER A 103 -11.45 17.92 0.24
N PHE A 104 -10.22 17.41 0.21
CA PHE A 104 -9.01 18.21 0.48
C PHE A 104 -8.85 19.38 -0.52
N SER A 105 -9.53 19.31 -1.65
CA SER A 105 -9.57 20.33 -2.68
C SER A 105 -10.82 21.18 -2.55
N GLN A 106 -10.77 22.26 -1.79
CA GLN A 106 -11.87 23.23 -1.67
C GLN A 106 -12.17 24.02 -2.97
N ASN A 107 -11.38 23.86 -4.05
CA ASN A 107 -11.46 24.71 -5.26
C ASN A 107 -11.56 23.95 -6.58
N ARG A 108 -11.80 22.65 -6.60
CA ARG A 108 -11.96 21.94 -7.89
C ARG A 108 -13.21 21.08 -7.84
N GLY A 109 -14.14 21.41 -8.74
CA GLY A 109 -15.38 20.66 -8.90
C GLY A 109 -15.12 19.17 -8.93
N VAL A 110 -16.08 18.41 -8.38
CA VAL A 110 -16.10 16.96 -8.28
C VAL A 110 -15.52 16.35 -9.56
N ARG A 111 -14.23 16.10 -9.58
CA ARG A 111 -13.65 15.17 -10.55
C ARG A 111 -13.95 13.80 -9.98
N GLY A 112 -15.03 13.23 -10.50
CA GLY A 112 -15.35 11.84 -10.30
C GLY A 112 -14.11 10.98 -10.51
N LEU A 113 -14.11 9.81 -9.90
CA LEU A 113 -13.15 8.71 -10.03
C LEU A 113 -12.49 8.68 -11.44
N THR A 114 -11.56 9.57 -11.70
CA THR A 114 -10.83 9.60 -12.97
C THR A 114 -9.66 8.65 -12.83
N SER A 115 -9.71 7.58 -13.56
CA SER A 115 -8.76 6.47 -13.63
C SER A 115 -7.38 6.84 -14.20
N ASN A 116 -7.03 8.11 -14.28
CA ASN A 116 -5.70 8.52 -14.72
C ASN A 116 -4.82 8.72 -13.48
N ALA A 117 -3.97 7.73 -13.22
CA ALA A 117 -2.91 7.84 -12.23
C ALA A 117 -2.10 9.12 -12.48
N GLN A 118 -1.97 9.97 -11.46
CA GLN A 118 -1.14 11.16 -11.57
C GLN A 118 0.34 10.77 -11.66
N LYS A 119 1.07 11.46 -12.53
CA LYS A 119 2.50 11.22 -12.73
C LYS A 119 3.32 11.94 -11.67
N ILE A 120 4.20 11.20 -11.02
CA ILE A 120 5.14 11.74 -10.02
C ILE A 120 6.56 11.40 -10.46
N LYS A 121 7.43 12.38 -10.45
CA LYS A 121 8.85 12.16 -10.77
C LYS A 121 9.55 11.45 -9.61
N GLN A 122 10.48 10.56 -9.95
CA GLN A 122 11.45 10.03 -8.99
C GLN A 122 12.15 11.19 -8.27
N GLY A 123 12.42 11.01 -6.98
CA GLY A 123 13.03 12.04 -6.13
C GLY A 123 12.03 12.98 -5.45
N THR A 124 10.77 13.03 -5.89
CA THR A 124 9.73 13.86 -5.27
C THR A 124 9.45 13.40 -3.84
N GLN A 125 9.40 14.34 -2.89
CA GLN A 125 8.99 14.06 -1.52
C GLN A 125 7.47 14.20 -1.39
N VAL A 126 6.84 13.21 -0.75
CA VAL A 126 5.40 13.12 -0.60
C VAL A 126 4.99 12.91 0.85
N GLN A 127 3.77 13.27 1.16
CA GLN A 127 3.10 13.06 2.44
C GLN A 127 1.66 12.64 2.22
N PHE A 128 1.09 11.98 3.21
CA PHE A 128 -0.31 11.57 3.19
C PHE A 128 -1.10 12.37 4.22
N LEU A 129 -2.30 12.74 3.85
CA LEU A 129 -3.26 13.37 4.74
C LEU A 129 -4.43 12.40 4.92
N VAL A 130 -4.83 12.14 6.16
CA VAL A 130 -6.00 11.31 6.43
C VAL A 130 -6.92 12.07 7.38
N GLN A 131 -8.19 12.16 7.02
CA GLN A 131 -9.20 12.85 7.81
C GLN A 131 -10.25 11.87 8.32
N ASN A 132 -10.42 11.85 9.65
CA ASN A 132 -11.48 11.12 10.31
C ASN A 132 -12.73 12.00 10.35
N ASN A 133 -13.74 11.69 9.53
CA ASN A 133 -15.02 12.40 9.53
C ASN A 133 -16.08 11.66 10.35
N GLU A 134 -15.70 10.64 11.13
CA GLU A 134 -16.57 9.90 12.03
C GLU A 134 -16.68 10.57 13.41
N LEU A 135 -17.65 10.11 14.19
CA LEU A 135 -17.87 10.52 15.58
C LEU A 135 -17.10 9.62 16.57
N VAL A 136 -16.32 8.66 16.07
CA VAL A 136 -15.52 7.73 16.86
C VAL A 136 -14.06 7.82 16.46
N PRO A 137 -13.12 7.52 17.38
CA PRO A 137 -11.70 7.45 17.03
C PRO A 137 -11.42 6.34 16.01
N LEU A 138 -10.46 6.56 15.11
CA LEU A 138 -10.07 5.60 14.08
C LEU A 138 -8.56 5.35 14.13
N TYR A 139 -8.18 4.09 13.98
CA TYR A 139 -6.79 3.67 13.78
C TYR A 139 -6.48 3.66 12.29
N ILE A 140 -5.27 4.10 11.92
CA ILE A 140 -4.88 4.25 10.52
C ILE A 140 -3.64 3.40 10.23
N THR A 141 -3.73 2.61 9.16
CA THR A 141 -2.59 1.88 8.59
C THR A 141 -2.43 2.29 7.13
N VAL A 142 -1.22 2.67 6.75
CA VAL A 142 -0.87 3.05 5.38
C VAL A 142 0.15 2.07 4.84
N LEU A 143 -0.19 1.42 3.73
CA LEU A 143 0.65 0.45 3.04
C LEU A 143 0.97 0.96 1.63
N LEU A 144 2.15 0.68 1.13
CA LEU A 144 2.55 0.92 -0.26
C LEU A 144 2.74 -0.41 -0.97
N ILE A 145 2.13 -0.54 -2.13
CA ILE A 145 2.47 -1.55 -3.13
C ILE A 145 3.30 -0.83 -4.19
N SER A 146 4.59 -1.10 -4.20
CA SER A 146 5.51 -0.48 -5.15
C SER A 146 5.33 -1.05 -6.56
N VAL A 147 5.93 -0.41 -7.55
CA VAL A 147 5.86 -0.80 -8.96
C VAL A 147 6.27 -2.26 -9.19
N ASP A 148 7.25 -2.74 -8.44
CA ASP A 148 7.74 -4.12 -8.52
C ASP A 148 6.87 -5.12 -7.75
N GLY A 149 5.77 -4.67 -7.12
CA GLY A 149 4.86 -5.48 -6.31
C GLY A 149 5.33 -5.72 -4.87
N THR A 150 6.41 -5.08 -4.43
CA THR A 150 6.84 -5.14 -3.03
C THR A 150 5.85 -4.40 -2.15
N LEU A 151 5.45 -5.03 -1.04
CA LEU A 151 4.58 -4.44 -0.04
C LEU A 151 5.40 -3.81 1.07
N CYS A 152 5.17 -2.52 1.33
CA CYS A 152 5.85 -1.75 2.37
C CYS A 152 4.83 -1.16 3.35
N VAL A 153 5.19 -1.08 4.64
CA VAL A 153 4.39 -0.37 5.65
C VAL A 153 4.91 1.04 5.78
N LEU A 154 4.05 2.02 5.52
CA LEU A 154 4.38 3.43 5.66
C LEU A 154 3.96 4.00 7.01
N SER A 155 2.89 3.47 7.61
CA SER A 155 2.39 3.87 8.93
C SER A 155 1.48 2.76 9.51
N PRO A 156 1.53 2.47 10.82
CA PRO A 156 2.49 3.00 11.81
C PRO A 156 3.90 2.48 11.55
N LEU A 157 4.90 3.34 11.76
CA LEU A 157 6.29 2.90 11.71
C LEU A 157 6.68 2.20 13.01
N LEU A 158 7.42 1.12 12.84
CA LEU A 158 7.86 0.24 13.90
C LEU A 158 8.81 0.94 14.88
N GLY A 159 8.64 0.61 16.16
CA GLY A 159 9.50 1.11 17.25
C GLY A 159 9.19 2.51 17.76
N ARG A 160 8.18 3.18 17.23
CA ARG A 160 7.68 4.48 17.74
C ARG A 160 6.25 4.38 18.26
N GLY A 161 5.91 3.33 18.92
CA GLY A 161 4.86 3.12 19.92
C GLY A 161 3.52 3.84 19.86
N ASP A 162 3.31 4.75 18.94
CA ASP A 162 2.12 5.58 18.93
C ASP A 162 1.13 5.11 17.86
N ASN A 163 0.50 3.96 18.13
CA ASN A 163 -0.70 3.54 17.42
C ASN A 163 -1.92 4.29 18.00
N SER A 164 -1.76 5.58 18.29
CA SER A 164 -2.84 6.40 18.83
C SER A 164 -3.92 6.58 17.75
N PRO A 165 -5.18 6.43 18.14
CA PRO A 165 -6.27 6.67 17.20
C PRO A 165 -6.36 8.14 16.81
N VAL A 166 -6.85 8.38 15.62
CA VAL A 166 -7.21 9.73 15.12
C VAL A 166 -8.57 10.08 15.66
N THR A 167 -8.66 11.19 16.38
CA THR A 167 -9.89 11.62 17.03
C THR A 167 -10.96 12.07 16.02
N PRO A 168 -12.25 12.10 16.42
CA PRO A 168 -13.33 12.59 15.58
C PRO A 168 -13.05 13.99 15.00
N GLY A 169 -13.20 14.14 13.69
CA GLY A 169 -12.99 15.41 12.99
C GLY A 169 -11.52 15.79 12.78
N GLU A 170 -10.57 15.02 13.33
CA GLU A 170 -9.14 15.29 13.20
C GLU A 170 -8.64 14.95 11.80
N LYS A 171 -7.72 15.79 11.31
CA LYS A 171 -6.92 15.55 10.12
C LYS A 171 -5.48 15.35 10.55
N ILE A 172 -4.91 14.22 10.20
CA ILE A 172 -3.48 13.93 10.45
C ILE A 172 -2.69 13.96 9.16
N GLN A 173 -1.41 14.28 9.30
CA GLN A 173 -0.41 14.18 8.26
C GLN A 173 0.48 12.97 8.58
N ILE A 174 0.90 12.21 7.57
CA ILE A 174 1.81 11.09 7.68
C ILE A 174 2.97 11.32 6.69
N PRO A 175 4.21 11.44 7.14
CA PRO A 175 4.68 11.46 8.53
C PRO A 175 4.18 12.67 9.31
N ASP A 176 3.94 12.51 10.62
CA ASP A 176 3.49 13.60 11.49
C ASP A 176 4.65 14.17 12.34
N PRO A 177 5.15 15.37 12.00
CA PRO A 177 6.21 16.01 12.78
C PRO A 177 5.81 16.28 14.24
N ASN A 178 4.52 16.50 14.53
CA ASN A 178 4.01 16.76 15.87
C ASN A 178 4.03 15.50 16.74
N ARG A 179 3.98 14.32 16.12
CA ARG A 179 4.14 13.01 16.77
C ARG A 179 5.61 12.56 16.80
N GLY A 180 6.56 13.45 16.46
CA GLY A 180 7.99 13.16 16.45
C GLY A 180 8.47 12.35 15.24
N GLU A 181 7.67 12.22 14.21
CA GLU A 181 8.02 11.56 12.95
C GLU A 181 8.80 12.54 12.06
N ARG A 182 10.13 12.44 12.10
CA ARG A 182 11.05 13.36 11.38
C ARG A 182 11.58 12.79 10.07
N TYR A 183 11.01 11.71 9.57
CA TYR A 183 11.37 11.14 8.28
C TYR A 183 10.52 11.76 7.16
N LYS A 184 10.88 11.46 5.93
CA LYS A 184 10.17 11.91 4.73
C LYS A 184 10.04 10.74 3.77
N PHE A 185 8.89 10.61 3.14
CA PHE A 185 8.74 9.68 2.03
C PHE A 185 9.27 10.32 0.76
N LYS A 186 10.12 9.61 0.05
CA LYS A 186 10.66 10.00 -1.24
C LYS A 186 10.28 8.94 -2.26
N VAL A 187 9.73 9.37 -3.38
CA VAL A 187 9.38 8.46 -4.47
C VAL A 187 10.66 7.97 -5.14
N GLU A 188 10.97 6.70 -4.95
CA GLU A 188 12.16 6.04 -5.49
C GLU A 188 11.78 4.70 -6.11
N GLY A 189 12.74 4.00 -6.73
CA GLY A 189 12.56 2.68 -7.31
C GLY A 189 12.23 2.71 -8.81
N GLU A 190 11.56 1.69 -9.29
CA GLU A 190 11.22 1.50 -10.70
C GLU A 190 10.15 2.47 -11.18
N THR A 191 10.15 2.75 -12.49
CA THR A 191 9.08 3.52 -13.14
C THR A 191 7.87 2.63 -13.42
N GLY A 192 6.67 3.16 -13.25
CA GLY A 192 5.42 2.43 -13.45
C GLY A 192 4.35 2.79 -12.41
N ILE A 193 3.35 1.94 -12.29
CA ILE A 193 2.22 2.16 -11.40
C ILE A 193 2.53 1.66 -9.99
N ALA A 194 2.37 2.54 -9.02
CA ALA A 194 2.38 2.23 -7.59
C ALA A 194 1.03 2.58 -6.95
N GLU A 195 0.74 1.95 -5.83
CA GLU A 195 -0.55 2.11 -5.15
C GLU A 195 -0.35 2.21 -3.64
N VAL A 196 -0.93 3.23 -3.02
CA VAL A 196 -0.99 3.38 -1.58
C VAL A 196 -2.36 2.96 -1.08
N LEU A 197 -2.39 2.09 -0.08
CA LEU A 197 -3.60 1.63 0.57
C LEU A 197 -3.71 2.31 1.93
N VAL A 198 -4.85 2.94 2.19
CA VAL A 198 -5.18 3.54 3.48
C VAL A 198 -6.29 2.71 4.11
N ILE A 199 -5.95 2.03 5.19
CA ILE A 199 -6.87 1.19 5.96
C ILE A 199 -7.18 1.91 7.26
N THR A 200 -8.45 2.10 7.55
CA THR A 200 -8.92 2.71 8.79
C THR A 200 -9.86 1.76 9.52
N THR A 201 -9.67 1.63 10.82
CA THR A 201 -10.45 0.69 11.66
C THR A 201 -10.88 1.35 12.96
N THR A 202 -11.97 0.88 13.54
CA THR A 202 -12.45 1.33 14.87
C THR A 202 -11.71 0.63 16.02
N THR A 203 -11.03 -0.47 15.74
CA THR A 203 -10.20 -1.22 16.69
C THR A 203 -8.75 -1.29 16.20
N PRO A 204 -7.74 -1.28 17.09
CA PRO A 204 -6.36 -1.34 16.67
C PRO A 204 -6.03 -2.68 16.00
N LEU A 205 -5.18 -2.65 15.00
CA LEU A 205 -4.65 -3.85 14.31
C LEU A 205 -3.45 -4.40 15.11
N THR A 206 -3.69 -5.03 16.26
CA THR A 206 -2.64 -5.36 17.25
C THR A 206 -1.69 -6.43 16.73
N LYS A 207 -2.20 -7.54 16.19
CA LYS A 207 -1.38 -8.65 15.69
C LYS A 207 -0.54 -8.23 14.50
N ALA A 208 -1.14 -7.45 13.57
CA ALA A 208 -0.41 -6.92 12.43
C ALA A 208 0.74 -6.01 12.87
N VAL A 209 0.50 -5.13 13.83
CA VAL A 209 1.53 -4.22 14.37
C VAL A 209 2.62 -5.00 15.11
N GLU A 210 2.27 -5.99 15.92
CA GLU A 210 3.23 -6.86 16.63
C GLU A 210 4.14 -7.60 15.65
N LEU A 211 3.55 -8.22 14.59
CA LEU A 211 4.35 -8.92 13.59
C LEU A 211 5.29 -7.97 12.84
N LEU A 212 4.78 -6.79 12.47
CA LEU A 212 5.60 -5.76 11.84
C LEU A 212 6.74 -5.31 12.77
N GLN A 213 6.52 -5.25 14.11
CA GLN A 213 7.56 -4.96 15.09
C GLN A 213 8.65 -6.05 15.14
N VAL A 214 8.25 -7.32 15.12
CA VAL A 214 9.20 -8.44 15.07
C VAL A 214 10.08 -8.38 13.82
N LEU A 215 9.47 -8.19 12.66
CA LEU A 215 10.20 -8.10 11.39
C LEU A 215 11.19 -6.92 11.33
N ALA A 216 10.86 -5.80 12.01
CA ALA A 216 11.79 -4.67 12.12
C ALA A 216 12.96 -4.94 13.08
N ALA A 217 12.71 -5.63 14.19
CA ALA A 217 13.74 -5.98 15.16
C ALA A 217 14.80 -6.92 14.57
N GLU A 218 14.40 -7.86 13.71
CA GLU A 218 15.31 -8.77 13.01
C GLU A 218 16.30 -8.06 12.07
N ARG A 219 15.97 -6.86 11.60
CA ARG A 219 16.80 -6.07 10.67
C ARG A 219 17.81 -5.13 11.34
N GLY A 220 17.79 -5.02 12.67
CA GLY A 220 18.70 -4.17 13.43
C GLY A 220 18.31 -2.69 13.51
N ASP A 221 18.93 -1.98 14.45
CA ASP A 221 18.56 -0.63 14.91
C ASP A 221 18.76 0.52 13.88
N SER A 222 19.33 0.22 12.70
CA SER A 222 19.69 1.21 11.67
C SER A 222 18.50 1.73 10.84
N LEU A 223 17.31 1.16 11.02
CA LEU A 223 16.14 1.45 10.17
C LEU A 223 15.02 2.23 10.89
N ARG A 224 15.31 2.87 12.01
CA ARG A 224 14.34 3.73 12.70
C ARG A 224 13.92 4.88 11.78
N GLY A 225 12.67 4.84 11.34
CA GLY A 225 12.07 5.90 10.52
C GLY A 225 12.09 5.69 9.01
N THR A 226 12.51 4.51 8.52
CA THR A 226 12.36 4.12 7.11
C THR A 226 11.17 3.18 6.90
N PRO A 227 10.50 3.21 5.76
CA PRO A 227 9.49 2.22 5.39
C PRO A 227 10.05 0.81 5.51
N VAL A 228 9.29 -0.10 6.09
CA VAL A 228 9.71 -1.50 6.29
C VAL A 228 9.21 -2.34 5.12
N ASP A 229 10.15 -2.90 4.38
CA ASP A 229 9.84 -3.95 3.40
C ASP A 229 9.51 -5.24 4.14
N LEU A 230 8.38 -5.83 3.83
CA LEU A 230 7.96 -7.09 4.42
C LEU A 230 8.74 -8.25 3.80
N THR A 231 9.61 -8.89 4.57
CA THR A 231 10.34 -10.09 4.12
C THR A 231 9.46 -11.34 4.10
N GLN A 232 8.42 -11.36 4.96
CA GLN A 232 7.38 -12.38 5.01
C GLN A 232 6.01 -11.70 4.87
N PRO A 233 5.70 -11.16 3.69
CA PRO A 233 4.50 -10.36 3.48
C PRO A 233 3.22 -11.16 3.68
N ASP A 234 3.24 -12.45 3.42
CA ASP A 234 2.14 -13.38 3.65
C ASP A 234 1.74 -13.45 5.13
N GLU A 235 2.70 -13.59 6.05
CA GLU A 235 2.43 -13.64 7.49
C GLU A 235 1.85 -12.31 8.01
N ALA A 236 2.41 -11.19 7.60
CA ALA A 236 1.92 -9.86 7.98
C ALA A 236 0.49 -9.63 7.49
N ILE A 237 0.17 -10.09 6.27
CA ILE A 237 -1.18 -9.97 5.72
C ILE A 237 -2.16 -10.89 6.41
N PHE A 238 -1.77 -12.13 6.73
CA PHE A 238 -2.64 -13.01 7.50
C PHE A 238 -2.94 -12.44 8.89
N SER A 239 -1.95 -11.85 9.57
CA SER A 239 -2.18 -11.16 10.85
C SER A 239 -3.11 -9.95 10.71
N LEU A 240 -2.95 -9.16 9.65
CA LEU A 240 -3.86 -8.06 9.33
C LEU A 240 -5.30 -8.56 9.12
N LEU A 241 -5.47 -9.63 8.35
CA LEU A 241 -6.78 -10.20 8.09
C LEU A 241 -7.38 -10.83 9.34
N ASP A 242 -6.57 -11.40 10.23
CA ASP A 242 -7.03 -11.95 11.51
C ASP A 242 -7.51 -10.84 12.45
N ASP A 243 -6.76 -9.72 12.57
CA ASP A 243 -7.18 -8.56 13.36
C ASP A 243 -8.50 -7.98 12.86
N LEU A 244 -8.69 -7.90 11.54
CA LEU A 244 -9.92 -7.43 10.92
C LEU A 244 -11.10 -8.37 11.17
N ASP A 245 -10.89 -9.69 11.15
CA ASP A 245 -11.91 -10.69 11.43
C ASP A 245 -12.29 -10.70 12.92
N GLU A 246 -11.34 -10.58 13.83
CA GLU A 246 -11.59 -10.48 15.28
C GLU A 246 -12.37 -9.21 15.63
N GLY A 247 -12.04 -8.06 15.03
CA GLY A 247 -12.82 -6.83 15.16
C GLY A 247 -14.27 -7.02 14.73
N SER A 248 -14.52 -7.80 13.68
CA SER A 248 -15.87 -8.11 13.18
C SER A 248 -16.67 -9.03 14.09
N ARG A 249 -16.03 -10.00 14.75
CA ARG A 249 -16.71 -10.99 15.61
C ARG A 249 -17.38 -10.39 16.84
N GLY A 250 -16.88 -9.26 17.33
CA GLY A 250 -17.50 -8.51 18.44
C GLY A 250 -18.90 -7.98 18.14
N SER A 251 -19.35 -8.00 16.89
CA SER A 251 -20.65 -7.47 16.46
C SER A 251 -21.78 -8.50 16.38
N GLY A 252 -21.61 -9.73 16.90
CA GLY A 252 -22.68 -10.73 17.04
C GLY A 252 -23.06 -11.48 15.77
N THR A 253 -22.19 -11.51 14.77
CA THR A 253 -22.39 -12.30 13.55
C THR A 253 -21.93 -13.75 13.77
N ASN A 254 -22.81 -14.73 13.46
CA ASN A 254 -22.45 -16.15 13.42
C ASN A 254 -21.46 -16.38 12.28
N SER A 255 -20.17 -16.46 12.59
CA SER A 255 -19.14 -16.76 11.60
C SER A 255 -19.18 -18.27 11.23
N LEU A 256 -19.26 -18.55 9.95
CA LEU A 256 -19.06 -19.93 9.45
C LEU A 256 -17.58 -20.29 9.59
N PRO A 257 -17.24 -21.53 10.01
CA PRO A 257 -15.85 -21.98 10.06
C PRO A 257 -15.14 -21.80 8.71
N GLY A 258 -13.98 -21.14 8.72
CA GLY A 258 -13.18 -20.94 7.51
C GLY A 258 -13.58 -19.73 6.65
N VAL A 259 -14.60 -18.96 7.04
CA VAL A 259 -15.00 -17.71 6.37
C VAL A 259 -14.54 -16.50 7.20
N ARG A 260 -13.68 -15.66 6.62
CA ARG A 260 -13.31 -14.36 7.22
C ARG A 260 -14.34 -13.33 6.81
N GLN A 261 -14.87 -12.60 7.79
CA GLN A 261 -15.85 -11.54 7.56
C GLN A 261 -15.22 -10.19 7.90
N ILE A 262 -15.35 -9.25 6.99
CA ILE A 262 -14.93 -7.87 7.21
C ILE A 262 -16.19 -7.03 7.42
N ASP A 263 -16.35 -6.45 8.61
CA ASP A 263 -17.48 -5.56 8.91
C ASP A 263 -17.21 -4.16 8.34
N THR A 264 -17.93 -3.81 7.29
CA THR A 264 -17.85 -2.50 6.64
C THR A 264 -18.23 -1.32 7.54
N ARG A 265 -18.81 -1.60 8.73
CA ARG A 265 -19.09 -0.57 9.76
C ARG A 265 -17.88 -0.26 10.62
N GLN A 266 -16.92 -1.17 10.68
CA GLN A 266 -15.74 -1.07 11.55
C GLN A 266 -14.46 -0.82 10.76
N MET A 267 -14.54 -0.90 9.45
CA MET A 267 -13.38 -0.74 8.57
C MET A 267 -13.73 0.02 7.31
N ALA A 268 -12.79 0.87 6.88
CA ALA A 268 -12.75 1.41 5.53
C ALA A 268 -11.33 1.23 4.97
N ALA A 269 -11.25 0.73 3.74
CA ALA A 269 -10.00 0.62 2.99
C ALA A 269 -10.18 1.27 1.63
N MET A 270 -9.26 2.15 1.31
CA MET A 270 -9.24 2.90 0.06
C MET A 270 -7.84 2.91 -0.54
N SER A 271 -7.75 3.17 -1.83
CA SER A 271 -6.46 3.23 -2.52
C SER A 271 -6.24 4.57 -3.21
N ILE A 272 -4.98 4.95 -3.31
CA ILE A 272 -4.45 6.06 -4.09
C ILE A 272 -3.44 5.49 -5.07
N THR A 273 -3.74 5.60 -6.37
CA THR A 273 -2.88 5.09 -7.44
C THR A 273 -2.14 6.24 -8.10
N PHE A 274 -0.84 6.07 -8.36
CA PHE A 274 -0.01 7.03 -9.06
C PHE A 274 1.02 6.34 -9.97
N GLU A 275 1.51 7.07 -10.97
CA GLU A 275 2.53 6.61 -11.90
C GLU A 275 3.88 7.25 -11.55
N VAL A 276 4.86 6.43 -11.22
CA VAL A 276 6.26 6.87 -11.03
C VAL A 276 6.89 7.03 -12.41
N VAL A 277 7.40 8.22 -12.69
CA VAL A 277 8.11 8.52 -13.94
C VAL A 277 9.57 8.88 -13.65
N GLY A 278 10.45 8.63 -14.58
CA GLY A 278 11.87 8.98 -14.47
C GLY A 278 12.08 10.49 -14.28
N MET A 279 13.28 10.84 -13.79
CA MET A 279 13.74 12.23 -13.64
C MET A 279 13.79 12.96 -14.98
#